data_4fa7d44a20a26b24628cc6f342fb7844
#
_entry.id   4fa7d44a20a26b24628cc6f342fb7844
#
_cell.length_a   1.000
_cell.length_b   1.000
_cell.length_c   1.000
_cell.angle_alpha   90.00
_cell.angle_beta   90.00
_cell.angle_gamma   90.00
#
_symmetry.space_group_name_H-M   'P 1'
#
loop_
_entity.id
_entity.type
_entity.pdbx_description
1 polymer ?
#
loop_
_entity_poly.entity_id
_entity_poly.type
_entity_poly.pdbx_seq_one_letter_code
_entity_poly.pdbx_strand_id
1 'polypeptide(L)'
;MQPPRRLDSAQQMEEPMQTDAPERSRASLPLSQLLTLSIYWLGIQTIWGGLNITIIPGRLDDLSRETQGTMLAIIMIAGAVAPIVIQPTVGVISDYTVTRWGRRKPYIVIGALLDVVFLAGIAFSNDFVALVAFYFLLQVSSNFAQGPFQGYVPDLVPAKQVGTASGLMGLMLTLGTIVGVGIATLGGITDQLPLATLALGFVEVVTMVILVATVDEGRAGPKRTRPWREIAMSAWARDILEQRDVLWLLLVRLMFLGAYNATLIAIGYFRRSQGLSDADADTIVFVATAIVGVSTALAAIPGGRLSDRFGRRPVIWTAGLIAAIGLVGVTIAPNPAFAVGSWIPFGIGMGLFLSADWALMADVIPKETAGRYMGILNAGTAMAGPVFIIVAGPIQDLTAAAFGDPVGPRVAMAVAAVFLGISALALTRVDPRRRELGDGALVGSGA
;
A
#
# COMPACT_ATOMS: atom_id res chain seq x y z
N MET A 1 -18.21 -48.73 52.38
CA MET A 1 -18.90 -48.30 51.16
C MET A 1 -18.88 -46.76 51.13
N GLN A 2 -18.01 -46.16 50.38
CA GLN A 2 -17.98 -44.74 50.12
C GLN A 2 -18.74 -44.45 48.80
N PRO A 3 -19.57 -43.39 48.70
CA PRO A 3 -20.27 -43.09 47.46
C PRO A 3 -19.33 -42.46 46.43
N PRO A 4 -19.57 -42.64 45.11
CA PRO A 4 -18.73 -42.12 44.04
C PRO A 4 -18.82 -40.60 43.97
N ARG A 5 -17.65 -39.92 43.91
CA ARG A 5 -17.55 -38.47 43.65
C ARG A 5 -18.11 -38.19 42.24
N ARG A 6 -19.11 -37.35 42.17
CA ARG A 6 -19.54 -36.69 40.95
C ARG A 6 -18.42 -35.74 40.50
N LEU A 7 -17.78 -36.01 39.37
CA LEU A 7 -16.92 -35.07 38.68
C LEU A 7 -17.79 -33.98 38.06
N ASP A 8 -17.51 -32.74 38.40
CA ASP A 8 -18.19 -31.56 37.90
C ASP A 8 -17.99 -31.45 36.39
N SER A 9 -19.11 -31.40 35.66
CA SER A 9 -19.19 -31.22 34.22
C SER A 9 -18.73 -29.85 33.72
N ALA A 10 -18.19 -29.00 34.59
CA ALA A 10 -17.66 -27.66 34.26
C ALA A 10 -16.16 -27.65 33.88
N GLN A 11 -15.40 -28.74 34.07
CA GLN A 11 -13.98 -28.82 33.75
C GLN A 11 -13.67 -29.47 32.38
N GLN A 12 -14.65 -29.78 31.55
CA GLN A 12 -14.44 -30.36 30.22
C GLN A 12 -14.57 -29.36 29.06
N MET A 13 -14.58 -28.06 29.31
CA MET A 13 -14.76 -27.06 28.27
C MET A 13 -13.64 -26.01 28.28
N GLU A 14 -12.38 -26.40 28.32
CA GLU A 14 -11.26 -25.53 27.94
C GLU A 14 -9.97 -26.32 27.75
N GLU A 15 -9.97 -27.33 26.88
CA GLU A 15 -8.75 -27.63 26.17
C GLU A 15 -8.70 -26.70 24.96
N PRO A 16 -7.72 -25.78 24.88
CA PRO A 16 -7.47 -25.10 23.62
C PRO A 16 -7.13 -26.18 22.60
N MET A 17 -7.93 -26.26 21.55
CA MET A 17 -7.67 -27.09 20.38
C MET A 17 -6.31 -26.66 19.82
N GLN A 18 -5.23 -27.26 20.37
CA GLN A 18 -3.95 -27.27 19.70
C GLN A 18 -4.22 -27.92 18.35
N THR A 19 -4.37 -27.09 17.34
CA THR A 19 -4.23 -27.51 15.96
C THR A 19 -2.77 -27.91 15.80
N ASP A 20 -2.46 -29.14 16.14
CA ASP A 20 -1.33 -29.89 15.61
C ASP A 20 -1.54 -30.07 14.09
N ALA A 21 -1.60 -28.95 13.38
CA ALA A 21 -1.25 -28.96 11.98
C ALA A 21 0.26 -29.25 11.98
N PRO A 22 0.71 -30.43 11.50
CA PRO A 22 2.12 -30.72 11.45
C PRO A 22 2.78 -29.54 10.76
N GLU A 23 3.79 -28.94 11.40
CA GLU A 23 4.76 -28.08 10.72
C GLU A 23 5.31 -28.92 9.57
N ARG A 24 4.60 -28.88 8.46
CA ARG A 24 5.11 -29.44 7.22
C ARG A 24 6.34 -28.58 6.95
N SER A 25 7.49 -29.17 7.19
CA SER A 25 8.77 -28.75 6.62
C SER A 25 8.56 -28.71 5.11
N ARG A 26 7.90 -27.63 4.63
CA ARG A 26 7.75 -27.42 3.19
C ARG A 26 9.16 -27.26 2.65
N ALA A 27 9.50 -28.08 1.65
CA ALA A 27 10.74 -27.92 0.92
C ALA A 27 10.84 -26.48 0.43
N SER A 28 12.05 -25.92 0.42
CA SER A 28 12.28 -24.56 -0.07
C SER A 28 11.77 -24.42 -1.50
N LEU A 29 11.02 -23.36 -1.76
CA LEU A 29 10.54 -23.04 -3.10
C LEU A 29 11.72 -22.54 -3.95
N PRO A 30 11.82 -22.94 -5.23
CA PRO A 30 12.80 -22.37 -6.14
C PRO A 30 12.52 -20.89 -6.39
N LEU A 31 13.55 -20.11 -6.71
CA LEU A 31 13.44 -18.67 -6.95
C LEU A 31 12.41 -18.35 -8.05
N SER A 32 12.29 -19.18 -9.06
CA SER A 32 11.29 -19.03 -10.13
C SER A 32 9.86 -19.05 -9.59
N GLN A 33 9.53 -19.91 -8.64
CA GLN A 33 8.19 -19.94 -8.02
C GLN A 33 7.95 -18.72 -7.12
N LEU A 34 8.97 -18.25 -6.40
CA LEU A 34 8.85 -17.00 -5.62
C LEU A 34 8.65 -15.78 -6.54
N LEU A 35 9.32 -15.75 -7.69
CA LEU A 35 9.10 -14.72 -8.71
C LEU A 35 7.68 -14.76 -9.28
N THR A 36 7.17 -15.94 -9.64
CA THR A 36 5.81 -16.07 -10.18
C THR A 36 4.73 -15.74 -9.15
N LEU A 37 4.96 -16.04 -7.85
CA LEU A 37 4.09 -15.60 -6.76
C LEU A 37 4.09 -14.06 -6.59
N SER A 38 5.16 -13.39 -6.96
CA SER A 38 5.31 -11.93 -6.79
C SER A 38 4.92 -11.13 -8.03
N ILE A 39 4.89 -11.75 -9.22
CA ILE A 39 4.78 -11.02 -10.49
C ILE A 39 3.47 -10.25 -10.65
N TYR A 40 2.38 -10.70 -10.04
CA TYR A 40 1.09 -10.01 -10.13
C TYR A 40 1.12 -8.64 -9.44
N TRP A 41 2.00 -8.43 -8.43
CA TRP A 41 2.24 -7.11 -7.88
C TRP A 41 2.77 -6.11 -8.92
N LEU A 42 3.55 -6.58 -9.90
CA LEU A 42 4.00 -5.73 -11.01
C LEU A 42 2.78 -5.26 -11.82
N GLY A 43 1.86 -6.16 -12.19
CA GLY A 43 0.64 -5.79 -12.93
C GLY A 43 -0.23 -4.78 -12.18
N ILE A 44 -0.55 -5.07 -10.92
CA ILE A 44 -1.32 -4.18 -10.05
C ILE A 44 -0.67 -2.79 -9.95
N GLN A 45 0.64 -2.74 -9.68
CA GLN A 45 1.34 -1.46 -9.53
C GLN A 45 1.55 -0.72 -10.85
N THR A 46 1.54 -1.43 -11.98
CA THR A 46 1.53 -0.78 -13.30
C THR A 46 0.28 0.07 -13.49
N ILE A 47 -0.89 -0.45 -13.12
CA ILE A 47 -2.14 0.33 -13.14
C ILE A 47 -2.03 1.54 -12.22
N TRP A 48 -1.74 1.33 -10.93
CA TRP A 48 -1.76 2.41 -9.94
C TRP A 48 -0.67 3.45 -10.18
N GLY A 49 0.53 3.05 -10.64
CA GLY A 49 1.60 3.96 -11.02
C GLY A 49 1.19 4.85 -12.19
N GLY A 50 0.75 4.28 -13.29
CA GLY A 50 0.35 5.03 -14.48
C GLY A 50 -0.86 5.92 -14.24
N LEU A 51 -1.92 5.39 -13.62
CA LEU A 51 -3.14 6.16 -13.36
C LEU A 51 -2.91 7.29 -12.37
N ASN A 52 -2.44 6.97 -11.17
CA ASN A 52 -2.45 7.92 -10.06
C ASN A 52 -1.36 8.98 -10.17
N ILE A 53 -0.20 8.65 -10.75
CA ILE A 53 0.93 9.58 -10.85
C ILE A 53 0.83 10.46 -12.09
N THR A 54 0.33 9.92 -13.21
CA THR A 54 0.37 10.62 -14.50
C THR A 54 -1.02 10.85 -15.10
N ILE A 55 -1.80 9.80 -15.38
CA ILE A 55 -3.02 9.91 -16.19
C ILE A 55 -4.10 10.71 -15.48
N ILE A 56 -4.49 10.34 -14.24
CA ILE A 56 -5.56 11.03 -13.51
C ILE A 56 -5.19 12.48 -13.21
N PRO A 57 -4.02 12.78 -12.59
CA PRO A 57 -3.65 14.18 -12.33
C PRO A 57 -3.55 15.03 -13.61
N GLY A 58 -3.02 14.47 -14.71
CA GLY A 58 -2.94 15.17 -15.99
C GLY A 58 -4.32 15.49 -16.55
N ARG A 59 -5.23 14.51 -16.61
CA ARG A 59 -6.61 14.73 -17.09
C ARG A 59 -7.40 15.71 -16.24
N LEU A 60 -7.19 15.72 -14.92
CA LEU A 60 -7.86 16.68 -14.04
C LEU A 60 -7.31 18.11 -14.25
N ASP A 61 -6.01 18.24 -14.53
CA ASP A 61 -5.38 19.51 -14.86
C ASP A 61 -5.95 20.09 -16.17
N ASP A 62 -6.18 19.22 -17.18
CA ASP A 62 -6.78 19.57 -18.46
C ASP A 62 -8.27 19.93 -18.33
N LEU A 63 -9.01 19.29 -17.42
CA LEU A 63 -10.43 19.59 -17.16
C LEU A 63 -10.61 20.92 -16.41
N SER A 64 -9.84 21.16 -15.37
CA SER A 64 -9.88 22.40 -14.58
C SER A 64 -8.63 22.56 -13.76
N ARG A 65 -7.75 23.48 -14.16
CA ARG A 65 -6.55 23.84 -13.40
C ARG A 65 -6.87 24.42 -12.03
N GLU A 66 -7.96 25.18 -11.93
CA GLU A 66 -8.36 25.87 -10.70
C GLU A 66 -8.79 24.92 -9.59
N THR A 67 -9.37 23.77 -9.93
CA THR A 67 -9.94 22.81 -8.99
C THR A 67 -9.32 21.43 -9.06
N GLN A 68 -8.18 21.26 -9.75
CA GLN A 68 -7.49 19.99 -9.95
C GLN A 68 -7.23 19.24 -8.65
N GLY A 69 -6.72 19.92 -7.64
CA GLY A 69 -6.40 19.33 -6.34
C GLY A 69 -7.64 18.84 -5.61
N THR A 70 -8.72 19.63 -5.63
CA THR A 70 -10.02 19.26 -5.05
C THR A 70 -10.66 18.08 -5.80
N MET A 71 -10.62 18.09 -7.13
CA MET A 71 -11.10 16.98 -7.95
C MET A 71 -10.33 15.68 -7.65
N LEU A 72 -9.00 15.77 -7.53
CA LEU A 72 -8.15 14.64 -7.16
C LEU A 72 -8.51 14.11 -5.77
N ALA A 73 -8.78 15.00 -4.80
CA ALA A 73 -9.24 14.60 -3.47
C ALA A 73 -10.56 13.82 -3.53
N ILE A 74 -11.55 14.26 -4.32
CA ILE A 74 -12.82 13.57 -4.50
C ILE A 74 -12.62 12.15 -5.08
N ILE A 75 -11.79 12.01 -6.11
CA ILE A 75 -11.46 10.70 -6.70
C ILE A 75 -10.80 9.78 -5.68
N MET A 76 -9.83 10.28 -4.92
CA MET A 76 -9.12 9.49 -3.91
C MET A 76 -10.04 9.06 -2.76
N ILE A 77 -10.94 9.95 -2.31
CA ILE A 77 -11.95 9.62 -1.28
C ILE A 77 -12.89 8.53 -1.80
N ALA A 78 -13.43 8.69 -3.00
CA ALA A 78 -14.31 7.69 -3.60
C ALA A 78 -13.63 6.32 -3.69
N GLY A 79 -12.35 6.30 -4.10
CA GLY A 79 -11.57 5.07 -4.19
C GLY A 79 -11.19 4.43 -2.86
N ALA A 80 -11.07 5.22 -1.78
CA ALA A 80 -10.56 4.74 -0.48
C ALA A 80 -11.46 3.71 0.21
N VAL A 81 -12.74 3.68 -0.10
CA VAL A 81 -13.71 2.74 0.50
C VAL A 81 -13.40 1.29 0.11
N ALA A 82 -12.99 1.06 -1.13
CA ALA A 82 -12.76 -0.29 -1.65
C ALA A 82 -11.63 -1.05 -0.92
N PRO A 83 -10.41 -0.54 -0.77
CA PRO A 83 -9.35 -1.25 -0.06
C PRO A 83 -9.68 -1.50 1.41
N ILE A 84 -10.49 -0.65 2.03
CA ILE A 84 -10.89 -0.82 3.43
C ILE A 84 -11.92 -1.94 3.57
N VAL A 85 -12.93 -1.97 2.70
CA VAL A 85 -14.09 -2.86 2.85
C VAL A 85 -13.97 -4.13 2.01
N ILE A 86 -13.64 -3.98 0.73
CA ILE A 86 -13.66 -5.09 -0.24
C ILE A 86 -12.47 -6.02 -0.02
N GLN A 87 -11.27 -5.48 0.12
CA GLN A 87 -10.04 -6.28 0.20
C GLN A 87 -10.03 -7.27 1.38
N PRO A 88 -10.27 -6.87 2.65
CA PRO A 88 -10.30 -7.82 3.75
C PRO A 88 -11.51 -8.76 3.68
N THR A 89 -12.67 -8.25 3.26
CA THR A 89 -13.91 -9.05 3.16
C THR A 89 -13.76 -10.16 2.14
N VAL A 90 -13.32 -9.84 0.92
CA VAL A 90 -13.15 -10.82 -0.15
C VAL A 90 -11.96 -11.76 0.13
N GLY A 91 -10.91 -11.25 0.76
CA GLY A 91 -9.79 -12.06 1.22
C GLY A 91 -10.26 -13.21 2.12
N VAL A 92 -11.02 -12.89 3.17
CA VAL A 92 -11.58 -13.89 4.09
C VAL A 92 -12.61 -14.81 3.40
N ILE A 93 -13.48 -14.27 2.54
CA ILE A 93 -14.44 -15.08 1.77
C ILE A 93 -13.71 -16.11 0.90
N SER A 94 -12.62 -15.70 0.25
CA SER A 94 -11.84 -16.59 -0.63
C SER A 94 -11.24 -17.79 0.10
N ASP A 95 -10.90 -17.65 1.38
CA ASP A 95 -10.33 -18.74 2.20
C ASP A 95 -11.29 -19.92 2.37
N TYR A 96 -12.61 -19.65 2.31
CA TYR A 96 -13.67 -20.68 2.42
C TYR A 96 -14.26 -21.09 1.06
N THR A 97 -13.71 -20.59 -0.02
CA THR A 97 -14.17 -20.90 -1.38
C THR A 97 -13.52 -22.20 -1.87
N VAL A 98 -14.32 -23.08 -2.46
CA VAL A 98 -13.83 -24.34 -3.04
C VAL A 98 -14.26 -24.40 -4.50
N THR A 99 -13.31 -24.29 -5.42
CA THR A 99 -13.54 -24.44 -6.85
C THR A 99 -12.51 -25.40 -7.48
N ARG A 100 -12.82 -25.86 -8.70
CA ARG A 100 -11.89 -26.70 -9.48
C ARG A 100 -10.58 -25.99 -9.86
N TRP A 101 -10.56 -24.65 -9.83
CA TRP A 101 -9.39 -23.83 -10.19
C TRP A 101 -8.56 -23.46 -8.96
N GLY A 102 -9.03 -23.75 -7.76
CA GLY A 102 -8.48 -23.30 -6.50
C GLY A 102 -9.47 -22.41 -5.74
N ARG A 103 -9.06 -21.88 -4.60
CA ARG A 103 -9.91 -21.01 -3.77
C ARG A 103 -9.79 -19.52 -4.11
N ARG A 104 -8.62 -19.05 -4.55
CA ARG A 104 -8.29 -17.62 -4.79
C ARG A 104 -8.28 -17.24 -6.26
N LYS A 105 -7.84 -18.12 -7.15
CA LYS A 105 -7.75 -17.88 -8.60
C LYS A 105 -9.01 -17.28 -9.22
N PRO A 106 -10.24 -17.76 -8.94
CA PRO A 106 -11.45 -17.19 -9.55
C PRO A 106 -11.61 -15.68 -9.26
N TYR A 107 -11.30 -15.26 -8.03
CA TYR A 107 -11.40 -13.85 -7.62
C TYR A 107 -10.36 -13.00 -8.34
N ILE A 108 -9.12 -13.48 -8.45
CA ILE A 108 -8.03 -12.79 -9.14
C ILE A 108 -8.36 -12.61 -10.61
N VAL A 109 -8.84 -13.66 -11.29
CA VAL A 109 -9.22 -13.60 -12.71
C VAL A 109 -10.39 -12.64 -12.94
N ILE A 110 -11.44 -12.75 -12.14
CA ILE A 110 -12.62 -11.88 -12.29
C ILE A 110 -12.23 -10.41 -12.07
N GLY A 111 -11.49 -10.12 -11.00
CA GLY A 111 -11.07 -8.76 -10.70
C GLY A 111 -10.19 -8.16 -11.80
N ALA A 112 -9.14 -8.86 -12.24
CA ALA A 112 -8.25 -8.39 -13.31
C ALA A 112 -8.97 -8.16 -14.65
N LEU A 113 -9.95 -9.01 -15.01
CA LEU A 113 -10.75 -8.80 -16.22
C LEU A 113 -11.70 -7.61 -16.09
N LEU A 114 -12.29 -7.38 -14.92
CA LEU A 114 -13.11 -6.21 -14.64
C LEU A 114 -12.27 -4.93 -14.63
N ASP A 115 -11.01 -5.00 -14.16
CA ASP A 115 -10.09 -3.87 -14.19
C ASP A 115 -9.87 -3.37 -15.61
N VAL A 116 -9.71 -4.26 -16.60
CA VAL A 116 -9.63 -3.87 -18.02
C VAL A 116 -10.90 -3.15 -18.51
N VAL A 117 -12.09 -3.62 -18.09
CA VAL A 117 -13.36 -2.97 -18.46
C VAL A 117 -13.44 -1.56 -17.87
N PHE A 118 -13.08 -1.40 -16.60
CA PHE A 118 -13.14 -0.09 -15.95
C PHE A 118 -12.02 0.84 -16.39
N LEU A 119 -10.85 0.31 -16.75
CA LEU A 119 -9.79 1.08 -17.41
C LEU A 119 -10.25 1.60 -18.78
N ALA A 120 -11.00 0.79 -19.55
CA ALA A 120 -11.61 1.27 -20.78
C ALA A 120 -12.62 2.40 -20.50
N GLY A 121 -13.43 2.26 -19.44
CA GLY A 121 -14.31 3.33 -19.00
C GLY A 121 -13.56 4.62 -18.66
N ILE A 122 -12.45 4.53 -17.94
CA ILE A 122 -11.56 5.67 -17.64
C ILE A 122 -10.96 6.25 -18.93
N ALA A 123 -10.44 5.41 -19.82
CA ALA A 123 -9.78 5.82 -21.07
C ALA A 123 -10.69 6.69 -21.94
N PHE A 124 -11.97 6.35 -22.02
CA PHE A 124 -12.93 7.01 -22.92
C PHE A 124 -13.94 7.93 -22.17
N SER A 125 -13.80 8.13 -20.85
CA SER A 125 -14.65 9.10 -20.14
C SER A 125 -14.28 10.53 -20.55
N ASN A 126 -15.29 11.38 -20.74
CA ASN A 126 -15.11 12.77 -21.15
C ASN A 126 -15.53 13.78 -20.07
N ASP A 127 -16.04 13.32 -18.95
CA ASP A 127 -16.47 14.16 -17.84
C ASP A 127 -15.99 13.63 -16.50
N PHE A 128 -15.99 14.50 -15.50
CA PHE A 128 -15.47 14.21 -14.15
C PHE A 128 -16.28 13.13 -13.43
N VAL A 129 -17.63 13.11 -13.60
CA VAL A 129 -18.49 12.16 -12.88
C VAL A 129 -18.26 10.74 -13.39
N ALA A 130 -18.15 10.57 -14.71
CA ALA A 130 -17.83 9.29 -15.32
C ALA A 130 -16.43 8.82 -14.88
N LEU A 131 -15.44 9.72 -14.83
CA LEU A 131 -14.10 9.42 -14.37
C LEU A 131 -14.10 8.91 -12.91
N VAL A 132 -14.80 9.60 -12.00
CA VAL A 132 -14.98 9.18 -10.60
C VAL A 132 -15.66 7.82 -10.50
N ALA A 133 -16.74 7.60 -11.28
CA ALA A 133 -17.48 6.36 -11.24
C ALA A 133 -16.64 5.16 -11.71
N PHE A 134 -15.95 5.27 -12.84
CA PHE A 134 -15.08 4.20 -13.34
C PHE A 134 -13.85 3.99 -12.46
N TYR A 135 -13.27 5.04 -11.88
CA TYR A 135 -12.18 4.91 -10.92
C TYR A 135 -12.64 4.17 -9.65
N PHE A 136 -13.83 4.49 -9.13
CA PHE A 136 -14.42 3.77 -8.00
C PHE A 136 -14.64 2.28 -8.31
N LEU A 137 -15.20 1.97 -9.48
CA LEU A 137 -15.43 0.59 -9.92
C LEU A 137 -14.12 -0.17 -10.11
N LEU A 138 -13.09 0.49 -10.66
CA LEU A 138 -11.73 -0.04 -10.76
C LEU A 138 -11.14 -0.34 -9.38
N GLN A 139 -11.32 0.54 -8.41
CA GLN A 139 -10.89 0.28 -7.02
C GLN A 139 -11.60 -0.94 -6.43
N VAL A 140 -12.90 -1.11 -6.68
CA VAL A 140 -13.66 -2.27 -6.22
C VAL A 140 -13.11 -3.55 -6.84
N SER A 141 -12.95 -3.61 -8.16
CA SER A 141 -12.49 -4.83 -8.87
C SER A 141 -11.04 -5.17 -8.57
N SER A 142 -10.16 -4.19 -8.52
CA SER A 142 -8.74 -4.41 -8.19
C SER A 142 -8.58 -4.93 -6.75
N ASN A 143 -9.30 -4.37 -5.77
CA ASN A 143 -9.25 -4.85 -4.40
C ASN A 143 -9.97 -6.20 -4.21
N PHE A 144 -10.95 -6.52 -5.07
CA PHE A 144 -11.57 -7.85 -5.14
C PHE A 144 -10.55 -8.93 -5.57
N ALA A 145 -9.62 -8.63 -6.49
CA ALA A 145 -8.53 -9.52 -6.86
C ALA A 145 -7.40 -9.53 -5.80
N GLN A 146 -7.04 -8.36 -5.30
CA GLN A 146 -5.87 -8.15 -4.44
C GLN A 146 -6.04 -8.79 -3.06
N GLY A 147 -7.25 -8.77 -2.48
CA GLY A 147 -7.54 -9.39 -1.18
C GLY A 147 -7.15 -10.87 -1.14
N PRO A 148 -7.71 -11.74 -2.01
CA PRO A 148 -7.30 -13.13 -2.11
C PRO A 148 -5.83 -13.32 -2.48
N PHE A 149 -5.29 -12.51 -3.39
CA PHE A 149 -3.90 -12.61 -3.83
C PHE A 149 -2.88 -12.45 -2.69
N GLN A 150 -3.10 -11.50 -1.80
CA GLN A 150 -2.20 -11.28 -0.65
C GLN A 150 -2.06 -12.48 0.27
N GLY A 151 -3.05 -13.36 0.30
CA GLY A 151 -2.99 -14.59 1.08
C GLY A 151 -2.05 -15.67 0.52
N TYR A 152 -1.52 -15.55 -0.70
CA TYR A 152 -0.59 -16.54 -1.23
C TYR A 152 0.73 -16.62 -0.47
N VAL A 153 1.27 -15.50 0.00
CA VAL A 153 2.54 -15.51 0.73
C VAL A 153 2.43 -16.29 2.03
N PRO A 154 1.50 -15.99 2.96
CA PRO A 154 1.37 -16.78 4.19
C PRO A 154 0.99 -18.23 3.96
N ASP A 155 0.27 -18.55 2.87
CA ASP A 155 -0.20 -19.91 2.61
C ASP A 155 0.84 -20.80 1.93
N LEU A 156 1.61 -20.25 1.00
CA LEU A 156 2.44 -21.05 0.08
C LEU A 156 3.93 -20.93 0.38
N VAL A 157 4.39 -19.80 0.96
CA VAL A 157 5.81 -19.56 1.18
C VAL A 157 6.26 -20.13 2.53
N PRO A 158 7.31 -20.98 2.57
CA PRO A 158 7.89 -21.45 3.81
C PRO A 158 8.41 -20.30 4.68
N ALA A 159 8.26 -20.40 6.02
CA ALA A 159 8.65 -19.35 6.97
C ALA A 159 10.10 -18.83 6.76
N LYS A 160 11.03 -19.73 6.41
CA LYS A 160 12.44 -19.38 6.13
C LYS A 160 12.65 -18.52 4.88
N GLN A 161 11.64 -18.48 3.96
CA GLN A 161 11.74 -17.75 2.69
C GLN A 161 10.80 -16.54 2.60
N VAL A 162 10.03 -16.24 3.65
CA VAL A 162 9.11 -15.08 3.67
C VAL A 162 9.87 -13.77 3.43
N GLY A 163 11.06 -13.60 4.00
CA GLY A 163 11.88 -12.42 3.75
C GLY A 163 12.29 -12.27 2.28
N THR A 164 12.68 -13.37 1.62
CA THR A 164 13.02 -13.34 0.18
C THR A 164 11.78 -13.04 -0.68
N ALA A 165 10.63 -13.66 -0.37
CA ALA A 165 9.38 -13.39 -1.07
C ALA A 165 8.96 -11.91 -0.91
N SER A 166 9.04 -11.36 0.30
CA SER A 166 8.74 -9.93 0.55
C SER A 166 9.68 -8.99 -0.20
N GLY A 167 10.97 -9.33 -0.31
CA GLY A 167 11.93 -8.57 -1.11
C GLY A 167 11.58 -8.57 -2.60
N LEU A 168 11.18 -9.74 -3.16
CA LEU A 168 10.72 -9.84 -4.53
C LEU A 168 9.40 -9.09 -4.77
N MET A 169 8.48 -9.13 -3.82
CA MET A 169 7.24 -8.32 -3.88
C MET A 169 7.58 -6.83 -3.94
N GLY A 170 8.47 -6.35 -3.06
CA GLY A 170 8.91 -4.95 -3.07
C GLY A 170 9.55 -4.54 -4.41
N LEU A 171 10.37 -5.43 -5.01
CA LEU A 171 10.93 -5.23 -6.33
C LEU A 171 9.84 -5.12 -7.41
N MET A 172 8.84 -6.03 -7.40
CA MET A 172 7.74 -6.01 -8.38
C MET A 172 6.85 -4.77 -8.22
N LEU A 173 6.60 -4.33 -6.98
CA LEU A 173 5.88 -3.08 -6.70
C LEU A 173 6.60 -1.87 -7.32
N THR A 174 7.91 -1.75 -7.09
CA THR A 174 8.72 -0.64 -7.63
C THR A 174 8.81 -0.68 -9.15
N LEU A 175 9.11 -1.84 -9.72
CA LEU A 175 9.17 -2.02 -11.18
C LEU A 175 7.81 -1.74 -11.84
N GLY A 176 6.71 -2.22 -11.24
CA GLY A 176 5.35 -1.96 -11.73
C GLY A 176 5.04 -0.46 -11.77
N THR A 177 5.37 0.28 -10.71
CA THR A 177 5.19 1.73 -10.70
C THR A 177 5.97 2.41 -11.83
N ILE A 178 7.24 2.07 -12.03
CA ILE A 178 8.08 2.64 -13.08
C ILE A 178 7.52 2.30 -14.46
N VAL A 179 7.14 1.04 -14.69
CA VAL A 179 6.54 0.58 -15.97
C VAL A 179 5.22 1.33 -16.22
N GLY A 180 4.36 1.47 -15.22
CA GLY A 180 3.09 2.17 -15.35
C GLY A 180 3.24 3.64 -15.70
N VAL A 181 4.11 4.37 -14.98
CA VAL A 181 4.41 5.77 -15.31
C VAL A 181 5.04 5.88 -16.70
N GLY A 182 5.95 4.95 -17.07
CA GLY A 182 6.56 4.92 -18.40
C GLY A 182 5.53 4.73 -19.52
N ILE A 183 4.57 3.80 -19.38
CA ILE A 183 3.47 3.60 -20.32
C ILE A 183 2.61 4.87 -20.43
N ALA A 184 2.26 5.48 -19.30
CA ALA A 184 1.46 6.70 -19.25
C ALA A 184 2.19 7.88 -19.93
N THR A 185 3.48 8.04 -19.65
CA THR A 185 4.35 9.06 -20.28
C THR A 185 4.40 8.88 -21.79
N LEU A 186 4.60 7.65 -22.29
CA LEU A 186 4.59 7.37 -23.73
C LEU A 186 3.22 7.73 -24.34
N GLY A 187 2.13 7.44 -23.63
CA GLY A 187 0.77 7.82 -24.05
C GLY A 187 0.59 9.34 -24.16
N GLY A 188 1.14 10.11 -23.22
CA GLY A 188 1.12 11.57 -23.24
C GLY A 188 1.94 12.14 -24.41
N ILE A 189 3.18 11.67 -24.59
CA ILE A 189 4.08 12.14 -25.66
C ILE A 189 3.52 11.83 -27.04
N THR A 190 2.84 10.68 -27.20
CA THR A 190 2.30 10.23 -28.50
C THR A 190 0.85 10.62 -28.74
N ASP A 191 0.23 11.36 -27.81
CA ASP A 191 -1.20 11.71 -27.83
C ASP A 191 -2.12 10.48 -27.91
N GLN A 192 -1.70 9.38 -27.23
CA GLN A 192 -2.39 8.09 -27.22
C GLN A 192 -2.75 7.66 -25.78
N LEU A 193 -3.17 8.59 -24.92
CA LEU A 193 -3.54 8.32 -23.54
C LEU A 193 -4.59 7.19 -23.37
N PRO A 194 -5.63 7.09 -24.22
CA PRO A 194 -6.56 5.98 -24.13
C PRO A 194 -5.89 4.62 -24.36
N LEU A 195 -4.99 4.51 -25.34
CA LEU A 195 -4.25 3.28 -25.61
C LEU A 195 -3.29 2.95 -24.47
N ALA A 196 -2.60 3.94 -23.91
CA ALA A 196 -1.74 3.77 -22.75
C ALA A 196 -2.53 3.27 -21.54
N THR A 197 -3.72 3.82 -21.29
CA THR A 197 -4.59 3.38 -20.19
C THR A 197 -4.99 1.90 -20.36
N LEU A 198 -5.33 1.46 -21.56
CA LEU A 198 -5.62 0.05 -21.85
C LEU A 198 -4.38 -0.85 -21.71
N ALA A 199 -3.20 -0.33 -22.09
CA ALA A 199 -1.94 -1.07 -21.97
C ALA A 199 -1.58 -1.37 -20.50
N LEU A 200 -1.94 -0.50 -19.54
CA LEU A 200 -1.81 -0.79 -18.11
C LEU A 200 -2.57 -2.07 -17.73
N GLY A 201 -3.83 -2.19 -18.16
CA GLY A 201 -4.65 -3.37 -17.92
C GLY A 201 -4.14 -4.62 -18.65
N PHE A 202 -3.58 -4.46 -19.86
CA PHE A 202 -2.94 -5.57 -20.58
C PHE A 202 -1.76 -6.16 -19.78
N VAL A 203 -0.90 -5.32 -19.20
CA VAL A 203 0.22 -5.78 -18.35
C VAL A 203 -0.31 -6.54 -17.14
N GLU A 204 -1.39 -6.06 -16.50
CA GLU A 204 -2.02 -6.76 -15.37
C GLU A 204 -2.56 -8.13 -15.79
N VAL A 205 -3.28 -8.22 -16.91
CA VAL A 205 -3.79 -9.50 -17.42
C VAL A 205 -2.66 -10.47 -17.73
N VAL A 206 -1.57 -10.03 -18.35
CA VAL A 206 -0.39 -10.87 -18.61
C VAL A 206 0.18 -11.45 -17.31
N THR A 207 0.39 -10.60 -16.30
CA THR A 207 0.93 -11.03 -15.01
C THR A 207 -0.05 -11.92 -14.24
N MET A 208 -1.35 -11.67 -14.34
CA MET A 208 -2.41 -12.52 -13.80
C MET A 208 -2.39 -13.90 -14.46
N VAL A 209 -2.30 -13.98 -15.78
CA VAL A 209 -2.23 -15.26 -16.51
C VAL A 209 -0.99 -16.06 -16.09
N ILE A 210 0.17 -15.42 -15.97
CA ILE A 210 1.40 -16.07 -15.49
C ILE A 210 1.16 -16.64 -14.08
N LEU A 211 0.61 -15.83 -13.15
CA LEU A 211 0.32 -16.27 -11.78
C LEU A 211 -0.62 -17.48 -11.77
N VAL A 212 -1.77 -17.38 -12.43
CA VAL A 212 -2.82 -18.40 -12.43
C VAL A 212 -2.35 -19.71 -13.08
N ALA A 213 -1.52 -19.62 -14.13
CA ALA A 213 -0.98 -20.79 -14.83
C ALA A 213 0.11 -21.51 -14.04
N THR A 214 0.90 -20.80 -13.22
CA THR A 214 2.10 -21.37 -12.58
C THR A 214 1.91 -21.71 -11.11
N VAL A 215 1.00 -21.04 -10.39
CA VAL A 215 0.78 -21.28 -8.96
C VAL A 215 -0.22 -22.41 -8.76
N ASP A 216 0.15 -23.41 -7.97
CA ASP A 216 -0.76 -24.46 -7.50
C ASP A 216 -1.22 -24.16 -6.07
N GLU A 217 -2.51 -23.90 -5.90
CA GLU A 217 -3.12 -23.62 -4.59
C GLU A 217 -3.41 -24.88 -3.75
N GLY A 218 -3.28 -26.10 -4.34
CA GLY A 218 -3.80 -27.31 -3.73
C GLY A 218 -5.34 -27.36 -3.71
N ARG A 219 -5.92 -28.49 -3.26
CA ARG A 219 -7.36 -28.79 -3.48
C ARG A 219 -8.32 -28.44 -2.35
N ALA A 220 -7.88 -28.01 -1.18
CA ALA A 220 -8.80 -27.93 -0.04
C ALA A 220 -8.67 -26.63 0.76
N GLY A 221 -9.71 -25.83 0.72
CA GLY A 221 -10.02 -24.88 1.78
C GLY A 221 -10.74 -25.57 2.94
N PRO A 222 -10.72 -25.04 4.16
CA PRO A 222 -11.51 -25.56 5.27
C PRO A 222 -13.00 -25.51 4.92
N LYS A 223 -13.76 -26.56 5.31
CA LYS A 223 -15.21 -26.54 5.14
C LYS A 223 -15.81 -25.39 5.94
N ARG A 224 -16.71 -24.64 5.30
CA ARG A 224 -17.41 -23.54 5.94
C ARG A 224 -18.30 -24.05 7.08
N THR A 225 -18.06 -23.55 8.29
CA THR A 225 -18.84 -23.88 9.50
C THR A 225 -19.71 -22.71 10.00
N ARG A 226 -19.51 -21.50 9.44
CA ARG A 226 -20.17 -20.26 9.86
C ARG A 226 -20.88 -19.56 8.69
N PRO A 227 -21.92 -18.74 8.95
CA PRO A 227 -22.56 -17.90 7.94
C PRO A 227 -21.56 -16.90 7.33
N TRP A 228 -21.74 -16.54 6.05
CA TRP A 228 -20.87 -15.59 5.34
C TRP A 228 -20.75 -14.24 6.04
N ARG A 229 -21.83 -13.76 6.67
CA ARG A 229 -21.84 -12.51 7.42
C ARG A 229 -20.87 -12.53 8.61
N GLU A 230 -20.85 -13.62 9.37
CA GLU A 230 -19.93 -13.77 10.51
C GLU A 230 -18.48 -13.86 10.05
N ILE A 231 -18.24 -14.59 8.95
CA ILE A 231 -16.91 -14.69 8.34
C ILE A 231 -16.42 -13.30 7.89
N ALA A 232 -17.25 -12.53 7.18
CA ALA A 232 -16.91 -11.19 6.75
C ALA A 232 -16.67 -10.24 7.94
N MET A 233 -17.48 -10.32 8.99
CA MET A 233 -17.34 -9.50 10.18
C MET A 233 -16.12 -9.87 11.03
N SER A 234 -15.60 -11.09 10.94
CA SER A 234 -14.38 -11.49 11.66
C SER A 234 -13.12 -10.76 11.21
N ALA A 235 -13.16 -10.13 10.02
CA ALA A 235 -12.07 -9.27 9.54
C ALA A 235 -11.96 -7.95 10.35
N TRP A 236 -13.02 -7.56 11.10
CA TRP A 236 -13.10 -6.25 11.77
C TRP A 236 -12.90 -6.38 13.28
N ALA A 237 -11.83 -5.76 13.80
CA ALA A 237 -11.44 -5.80 15.19
C ALA A 237 -11.62 -4.46 15.90
N ARG A 238 -12.41 -4.42 16.97
CA ARG A 238 -12.62 -3.19 17.78
C ARG A 238 -11.55 -2.99 18.86
N ASP A 239 -10.94 -4.03 19.37
CA ASP A 239 -9.92 -4.03 20.42
C ASP A 239 -8.62 -3.27 20.08
N ILE A 240 -8.37 -3.04 18.80
CA ILE A 240 -7.23 -2.22 18.34
C ILE A 240 -7.31 -0.77 18.79
N LEU A 241 -8.54 -0.23 18.94
CA LEU A 241 -8.75 1.14 19.40
C LEU A 241 -8.33 1.34 20.87
N GLU A 242 -8.15 0.26 21.61
CA GLU A 242 -7.69 0.27 22.99
C GLU A 242 -6.16 0.30 23.10
N GLN A 243 -5.44 -0.06 22.01
CA GLN A 243 -3.99 -0.16 22.02
C GLN A 243 -3.32 1.12 21.48
N ARG A 244 -2.97 2.02 22.40
CA ARG A 244 -2.42 3.34 22.09
C ARG A 244 -1.15 3.29 21.23
N ASP A 245 -0.25 2.35 21.46
CA ASP A 245 1.01 2.26 20.71
C ASP A 245 0.76 1.87 19.24
N VAL A 246 -0.23 0.99 19.00
CA VAL A 246 -0.66 0.63 17.63
C VAL A 246 -1.31 1.82 16.92
N LEU A 247 -2.11 2.62 17.62
CA LEU A 247 -2.71 3.84 17.05
C LEU A 247 -1.66 4.90 16.71
N TRP A 248 -0.65 5.10 17.58
CA TRP A 248 0.46 5.99 17.27
C TRP A 248 1.29 5.49 16.08
N LEU A 249 1.55 4.18 16.01
CA LEU A 249 2.24 3.57 14.87
C LEU A 249 1.43 3.72 13.58
N LEU A 250 0.10 3.54 13.65
CA LEU A 250 -0.79 3.78 12.51
C LEU A 250 -0.68 5.23 12.03
N LEU A 251 -0.66 6.20 12.95
CA LEU A 251 -0.49 7.62 12.62
C LEU A 251 0.88 7.90 12.00
N VAL A 252 1.97 7.32 12.53
CA VAL A 252 3.32 7.43 11.95
C VAL A 252 3.31 6.97 10.49
N ARG A 253 2.74 5.79 10.23
CA ARG A 253 2.65 5.22 8.88
C ARG A 253 1.77 6.06 7.96
N LEU A 254 0.58 6.44 8.43
CA LEU A 254 -0.37 7.25 7.69
C LEU A 254 0.26 8.57 7.23
N MET A 255 0.97 9.24 8.11
CA MET A 255 1.63 10.51 7.82
C MET A 255 2.86 10.33 6.92
N PHE A 256 3.72 9.34 7.19
CA PHE A 256 4.91 9.12 6.37
C PHE A 256 4.55 8.67 4.94
N LEU A 257 3.69 7.67 4.83
CA LEU A 257 3.22 7.17 3.53
C LEU A 257 2.29 8.19 2.84
N GLY A 258 1.59 9.03 3.62
CA GLY A 258 0.87 10.18 3.10
C GLY A 258 1.81 11.14 2.36
N ALA A 259 2.92 11.50 2.98
CA ALA A 259 3.93 12.34 2.34
C ALA A 259 4.52 11.71 1.05
N TYR A 260 4.65 10.38 0.99
CA TYR A 260 5.05 9.67 -0.24
C TYR A 260 4.09 9.95 -1.41
N ASN A 261 2.81 10.16 -1.12
CA ASN A 261 1.81 10.50 -2.12
C ASN A 261 1.91 11.94 -2.67
N ALA A 262 2.95 12.73 -2.29
CA ALA A 262 3.31 13.96 -2.99
C ALA A 262 3.58 13.72 -4.49
N THR A 263 3.92 12.49 -4.89
CA THR A 263 4.03 12.09 -6.29
C THR A 263 2.72 12.26 -7.09
N LEU A 264 1.55 12.24 -6.42
CA LEU A 264 0.25 12.48 -7.06
C LEU A 264 0.09 13.91 -7.59
N ILE A 265 0.83 14.86 -7.01
CA ILE A 265 0.81 16.26 -7.42
C ILE A 265 1.99 16.62 -8.34
N ALA A 266 2.90 15.68 -8.61
CA ALA A 266 4.13 15.98 -9.35
C ALA A 266 3.85 16.51 -10.75
N ILE A 267 2.86 15.97 -11.48
CA ILE A 267 2.53 16.42 -12.82
C ILE A 267 2.08 17.90 -12.82
N GLY A 268 1.14 18.27 -11.93
CA GLY A 268 0.70 19.66 -11.75
C GLY A 268 1.82 20.56 -11.28
N TYR A 269 2.73 20.06 -10.42
CA TYR A 269 3.90 20.81 -9.97
C TYR A 269 4.84 21.15 -11.15
N PHE A 270 5.17 20.19 -12.00
CA PHE A 270 6.09 20.43 -13.13
C PHE A 270 5.44 21.31 -14.20
N ARG A 271 4.16 21.14 -14.50
CA ARG A 271 3.42 21.99 -15.45
C ARG A 271 3.26 23.41 -14.96
N ARG A 272 2.77 23.61 -13.75
CA ARG A 272 2.36 24.93 -13.22
C ARG A 272 3.47 25.67 -12.50
N SER A 273 4.20 24.98 -11.60
CA SER A 273 5.23 25.65 -10.78
C SER A 273 6.57 25.77 -11.49
N GLN A 274 6.88 24.84 -12.43
CA GLN A 274 8.11 24.84 -13.21
C GLN A 274 7.91 25.32 -14.65
N GLY A 275 6.68 25.50 -15.12
CA GLY A 275 6.35 26.05 -16.43
C GLY A 275 6.69 25.13 -17.59
N LEU A 276 6.71 23.82 -17.40
CA LEU A 276 7.04 22.87 -18.45
C LEU A 276 5.85 22.60 -19.37
N SER A 277 6.15 22.25 -20.62
CA SER A 277 5.14 21.68 -21.54
C SER A 277 4.60 20.36 -21.00
N ASP A 278 3.44 19.92 -21.48
CA ASP A 278 2.83 18.67 -21.03
C ASP A 278 3.75 17.47 -21.26
N ALA A 279 4.36 17.36 -22.46
CA ALA A 279 5.28 16.28 -22.80
C ALA A 279 6.57 16.29 -21.96
N ASP A 280 7.12 17.49 -21.67
CA ASP A 280 8.31 17.61 -20.82
C ASP A 280 7.97 17.29 -19.36
N ALA A 281 6.80 17.70 -18.86
CA ALA A 281 6.35 17.39 -17.52
C ALA A 281 6.14 15.88 -17.34
N ASP A 282 5.49 15.20 -18.28
CA ASP A 282 5.31 13.74 -18.28
C ASP A 282 6.65 13.01 -18.25
N THR A 283 7.60 13.45 -19.09
CA THR A 283 8.96 12.89 -19.14
C THR A 283 9.70 13.07 -17.81
N ILE A 284 9.63 14.27 -17.23
CA ILE A 284 10.31 14.56 -15.96
C ILE A 284 9.67 13.84 -14.78
N VAL A 285 8.35 13.67 -14.76
CA VAL A 285 7.65 12.87 -13.73
C VAL A 285 8.07 11.40 -13.82
N PHE A 286 8.22 10.85 -15.03
CA PHE A 286 8.79 9.52 -15.22
C PHE A 286 10.20 9.40 -14.64
N VAL A 287 11.09 10.34 -14.96
CA VAL A 287 12.47 10.37 -14.45
C VAL A 287 12.48 10.51 -12.92
N ALA A 288 11.68 11.43 -12.35
CA ALA A 288 11.58 11.62 -10.91
C ALA A 288 11.08 10.34 -10.21
N THR A 289 10.06 9.67 -10.78
CA THR A 289 9.52 8.40 -10.25
C THR A 289 10.59 7.30 -10.28
N ALA A 290 11.34 7.17 -11.38
CA ALA A 290 12.43 6.22 -11.48
C ALA A 290 13.53 6.50 -10.45
N ILE A 291 13.91 7.77 -10.26
CA ILE A 291 14.88 8.21 -9.25
C ILE A 291 14.41 7.83 -7.84
N VAL A 292 13.16 8.13 -7.50
CA VAL A 292 12.59 7.74 -6.19
C VAL A 292 12.64 6.23 -6.02
N GLY A 293 12.18 5.45 -7.02
CA GLY A 293 12.18 3.99 -6.97
C GLY A 293 13.58 3.40 -6.76
N VAL A 294 14.57 3.84 -7.57
CA VAL A 294 15.97 3.39 -7.47
C VAL A 294 16.59 3.80 -6.14
N SER A 295 16.41 5.05 -5.71
CA SER A 295 16.92 5.53 -4.42
C SER A 295 16.32 4.77 -3.24
N THR A 296 15.01 4.48 -3.29
CA THR A 296 14.32 3.65 -2.29
C THR A 296 14.91 2.25 -2.23
N ALA A 297 15.08 1.59 -3.37
CA ALA A 297 15.64 0.23 -3.45
C ALA A 297 17.08 0.17 -2.91
N LEU A 298 17.92 1.12 -3.29
CA LEU A 298 19.31 1.20 -2.84
C LEU A 298 19.42 1.48 -1.34
N ALA A 299 18.52 2.27 -0.77
CA ALA A 299 18.51 2.61 0.65
C ALA A 299 17.87 1.52 1.54
N ALA A 300 17.04 0.63 1.01
CA ALA A 300 16.33 -0.36 1.80
C ALA A 300 17.24 -1.35 2.52
N ILE A 301 18.30 -1.88 1.85
CA ILE A 301 19.24 -2.82 2.45
C ILE A 301 20.10 -2.17 3.54
N PRO A 302 20.74 -1.00 3.31
CA PRO A 302 21.42 -0.26 4.36
C PRO A 302 20.48 0.12 5.51
N GLY A 303 19.24 0.52 5.20
CA GLY A 303 18.23 0.87 6.18
C GLY A 303 17.91 -0.26 7.15
N GLY A 304 17.75 -1.48 6.66
CA GLY A 304 17.56 -2.66 7.49
C GLY A 304 18.72 -2.90 8.45
N ARG A 305 19.97 -2.84 7.95
CA ARG A 305 21.18 -3.00 8.78
C ARG A 305 21.33 -1.90 9.83
N LEU A 306 21.04 -0.66 9.45
CA LEU A 306 21.06 0.47 10.39
C LEU A 306 19.99 0.31 11.46
N SER A 307 18.80 -0.15 11.07
CA SER A 307 17.67 -0.41 11.96
C SER A 307 18.00 -1.52 12.99
N ASP A 308 18.70 -2.56 12.56
CA ASP A 308 19.14 -3.62 13.47
C ASP A 308 20.25 -3.15 14.43
N ARG A 309 21.16 -2.25 13.98
CA ARG A 309 22.28 -1.77 14.78
C ARG A 309 21.91 -0.64 15.74
N PHE A 310 21.14 0.33 15.31
CA PHE A 310 20.83 1.56 16.05
C PHE A 310 19.41 1.58 16.63
N GLY A 311 18.60 0.57 16.32
CA GLY A 311 17.19 0.50 16.69
C GLY A 311 16.26 1.12 15.64
N ARG A 312 14.96 0.75 15.73
CA ARG A 312 13.95 1.11 14.71
C ARG A 312 13.63 2.61 14.70
N ARG A 313 13.41 3.19 15.88
CA ARG A 313 12.97 4.59 16.03
C ARG A 313 13.97 5.62 15.49
N PRO A 314 15.28 5.57 15.82
CA PRO A 314 16.26 6.50 15.27
C PRO A 314 16.33 6.46 13.75
N VAL A 315 16.24 5.26 13.16
CA VAL A 315 16.28 5.11 11.69
C VAL A 315 15.05 5.69 11.03
N ILE A 316 13.85 5.46 11.57
CA ILE A 316 12.61 6.07 11.05
C ILE A 316 12.65 7.59 11.19
N TRP A 317 13.19 8.11 12.29
CA TRP A 317 13.34 9.56 12.49
C TRP A 317 14.31 10.17 11.46
N THR A 318 15.46 9.53 11.25
CA THR A 318 16.45 9.96 10.24
C THR A 318 15.88 9.86 8.83
N ALA A 319 15.10 8.81 8.55
CA ALA A 319 14.39 8.64 7.28
C ALA A 319 13.44 9.82 7.00
N GLY A 320 12.64 10.21 8.01
CA GLY A 320 11.75 11.36 7.92
C GLY A 320 12.48 12.67 7.67
N LEU A 321 13.60 12.90 8.35
CA LEU A 321 14.42 14.10 8.15
C LEU A 321 15.00 14.16 6.73
N ILE A 322 15.59 13.05 6.23
CA ILE A 322 16.16 12.99 4.89
C ILE A 322 15.06 13.19 3.82
N ALA A 323 13.91 12.54 4.00
CA ALA A 323 12.76 12.72 3.10
C ALA A 323 12.25 14.17 3.11
N ALA A 324 12.17 14.80 4.29
CA ALA A 324 11.73 16.19 4.44
C ALA A 324 12.68 17.17 3.74
N ILE A 325 14.00 16.95 3.83
CA ILE A 325 15.00 17.76 3.08
C ILE A 325 14.71 17.66 1.58
N GLY A 326 14.40 16.46 1.06
CA GLY A 326 14.00 16.28 -0.33
C GLY A 326 12.76 17.09 -0.71
N LEU A 327 11.67 16.96 0.05
CA LEU A 327 10.41 17.68 -0.23
C LEU A 327 10.55 19.20 -0.08
N VAL A 328 11.30 19.67 0.90
CA VAL A 328 11.63 21.11 1.01
C VAL A 328 12.42 21.56 -0.22
N GLY A 329 13.40 20.76 -0.66
CA GLY A 329 14.15 21.03 -1.89
C GLY A 329 13.24 21.14 -3.12
N VAL A 330 12.27 20.22 -3.29
CA VAL A 330 11.26 20.31 -4.36
C VAL A 330 10.44 21.61 -4.23
N THR A 331 9.98 21.92 -3.01
CA THR A 331 9.15 23.12 -2.76
C THR A 331 9.82 24.42 -3.21
N ILE A 332 11.11 24.59 -2.90
CA ILE A 332 11.87 25.82 -3.18
C ILE A 332 12.66 25.76 -4.50
N ALA A 333 12.52 24.69 -5.27
CA ALA A 333 13.32 24.46 -6.48
C ALA A 333 13.23 25.62 -7.47
N PRO A 334 14.37 26.20 -7.87
CA PRO A 334 14.40 27.30 -8.82
C PRO A 334 14.23 26.84 -10.28
N ASN A 335 14.48 25.57 -10.56
CA ASN A 335 14.39 24.97 -11.88
C ASN A 335 14.08 23.46 -11.81
N PRO A 336 13.64 22.85 -12.94
CA PRO A 336 13.25 21.44 -12.98
C PRO A 336 14.38 20.47 -12.58
N ALA A 337 15.63 20.76 -12.97
CA ALA A 337 16.77 19.88 -12.65
C ALA A 337 17.04 19.80 -11.15
N PHE A 338 16.95 20.92 -10.45
CA PHE A 338 17.07 20.97 -8.98
C PHE A 338 15.90 20.21 -8.33
N ALA A 339 14.68 20.39 -8.84
CA ALA A 339 13.51 19.68 -8.35
C ALA A 339 13.72 18.16 -8.47
N VAL A 340 14.15 17.66 -9.64
CA VAL A 340 14.43 16.24 -9.90
C VAL A 340 15.52 15.72 -8.97
N GLY A 341 16.62 16.47 -8.78
CA GLY A 341 17.69 16.10 -7.84
C GLY A 341 17.20 15.97 -6.40
N SER A 342 16.22 16.78 -6.01
CA SER A 342 15.62 16.78 -4.66
C SER A 342 14.74 15.54 -4.38
N TRP A 343 14.32 14.79 -5.40
CA TRP A 343 13.65 13.49 -5.22
C TRP A 343 14.62 12.38 -4.76
N ILE A 344 15.95 12.54 -4.92
CA ILE A 344 16.94 11.56 -4.44
C ILE A 344 16.89 11.39 -2.92
N PRO A 345 17.09 12.44 -2.10
CA PRO A 345 16.99 12.31 -0.64
C PRO A 345 15.58 11.86 -0.20
N PHE A 346 14.52 12.25 -0.91
CA PHE A 346 13.17 11.76 -0.63
C PHE A 346 13.08 10.23 -0.79
N GLY A 347 13.59 9.69 -1.91
CA GLY A 347 13.62 8.24 -2.15
C GLY A 347 14.50 7.49 -1.14
N ILE A 348 15.66 8.05 -0.76
CA ILE A 348 16.53 7.48 0.29
C ILE A 348 15.78 7.38 1.61
N GLY A 349 15.13 8.46 2.05
CA GLY A 349 14.31 8.47 3.26
C GLY A 349 13.20 7.42 3.21
N MET A 350 12.56 7.26 2.06
CA MET A 350 11.51 6.24 1.86
C MET A 350 12.06 4.82 2.02
N GLY A 351 13.23 4.51 1.45
CA GLY A 351 13.86 3.20 1.58
C GLY A 351 14.26 2.86 3.01
N LEU A 352 14.84 3.82 3.74
CA LEU A 352 15.15 3.68 5.16
C LEU A 352 13.87 3.45 5.99
N PHE A 353 12.80 4.19 5.71
CA PHE A 353 11.52 4.04 6.39
C PHE A 353 10.94 2.65 6.18
N LEU A 354 10.76 2.22 4.94
CA LEU A 354 10.12 0.93 4.62
C LEU A 354 10.81 -0.24 5.29
N SER A 355 12.15 -0.22 5.35
CA SER A 355 12.92 -1.30 5.99
C SER A 355 12.78 -1.35 7.51
N ALA A 356 12.70 -0.18 8.17
CA ALA A 356 12.58 -0.09 9.63
C ALA A 356 11.14 -0.21 10.13
N ASP A 357 10.16 0.22 9.34
CA ASP A 357 8.75 0.27 9.66
C ASP A 357 8.15 -1.14 9.84
N TRP A 358 8.42 -2.06 8.91
CA TRP A 358 7.99 -3.46 9.04
C TRP A 358 8.55 -4.13 10.30
N ALA A 359 9.80 -3.84 10.63
CA ALA A 359 10.43 -4.35 11.84
C ALA A 359 9.78 -3.74 13.10
N LEU A 360 9.50 -2.43 13.09
CA LEU A 360 8.81 -1.77 14.22
C LEU A 360 7.40 -2.33 14.43
N MET A 361 6.68 -2.62 13.33
CA MET A 361 5.36 -3.28 13.44
C MET A 361 5.46 -4.63 14.13
N ALA A 362 6.45 -5.44 13.74
CA ALA A 362 6.67 -6.76 14.35
C ALA A 362 7.03 -6.66 15.84
N ASP A 363 7.73 -5.59 16.25
CA ASP A 363 8.10 -5.35 17.65
C ASP A 363 6.91 -4.87 18.51
N VAL A 364 5.94 -4.14 17.92
CA VAL A 364 4.78 -3.55 18.64
C VAL A 364 3.56 -4.48 18.66
N ILE A 365 3.35 -5.30 17.64
CA ILE A 365 2.14 -6.12 17.47
C ILE A 365 2.23 -7.39 18.33
N PRO A 366 1.16 -7.78 19.07
CA PRO A 366 1.08 -9.04 19.78
C PRO A 366 1.17 -10.25 18.83
N LYS A 367 2.01 -11.24 19.14
CA LYS A 367 2.24 -12.42 18.28
C LYS A 367 0.98 -13.23 18.04
N GLU A 368 0.12 -13.32 19.07
CA GLU A 368 -1.12 -14.10 19.06
C GLU A 368 -2.17 -13.53 18.08
N THR A 369 -2.12 -12.22 17.84
CA THR A 369 -3.07 -11.50 16.99
C THR A 369 -2.43 -10.81 15.79
N ALA A 370 -1.18 -11.18 15.46
CA ALA A 370 -0.34 -10.49 14.48
C ALA A 370 -1.02 -10.33 13.10
N GLY A 371 -1.66 -11.36 12.58
CA GLY A 371 -2.31 -11.29 11.27
C GLY A 371 -3.41 -10.24 11.18
N ARG A 372 -4.21 -10.11 12.26
CA ARG A 372 -5.31 -9.16 12.36
C ARG A 372 -4.82 -7.71 12.46
N TYR A 373 -3.80 -7.46 13.29
CA TYR A 373 -3.21 -6.13 13.45
C TYR A 373 -2.45 -5.68 12.20
N MET A 374 -1.73 -6.60 11.55
CA MET A 374 -1.09 -6.33 10.24
C MET A 374 -2.13 -5.93 9.19
N GLY A 375 -3.30 -6.58 9.16
CA GLY A 375 -4.39 -6.21 8.25
C GLY A 375 -4.86 -4.76 8.43
N ILE A 376 -5.01 -4.31 9.69
CA ILE A 376 -5.46 -2.94 9.98
C ILE A 376 -4.36 -1.91 9.69
N LEU A 377 -3.10 -2.21 10.01
CA LEU A 377 -1.99 -1.33 9.65
C LEU A 377 -1.82 -1.22 8.12
N ASN A 378 -2.12 -2.28 7.36
CA ASN A 378 -2.15 -2.24 5.90
C ASN A 378 -3.35 -1.43 5.36
N ALA A 379 -4.52 -1.50 5.99
CA ALA A 379 -5.64 -0.62 5.67
C ALA A 379 -5.27 0.86 5.89
N GLY A 380 -4.52 1.17 6.96
CA GLY A 380 -3.94 2.50 7.18
C GLY A 380 -2.97 2.92 6.07
N THR A 381 -2.19 1.99 5.52
CA THR A 381 -1.34 2.26 4.35
C THR A 381 -2.16 2.66 3.12
N ALA A 382 -3.27 1.97 2.86
CA ALA A 382 -4.16 2.30 1.75
C ALA A 382 -4.83 3.69 1.91
N MET A 383 -5.05 4.12 3.16
CA MET A 383 -5.62 5.44 3.47
C MET A 383 -4.63 6.59 3.36
N ALA A 384 -3.33 6.32 3.28
CA ALA A 384 -2.30 7.36 3.32
C ALA A 384 -2.41 8.36 2.14
N GLY A 385 -2.63 7.88 0.93
CA GLY A 385 -2.87 8.72 -0.25
C GLY A 385 -4.12 9.59 -0.14
N PRO A 386 -5.31 8.99 0.09
CA PRO A 386 -6.52 9.75 0.33
C PRO A 386 -6.40 10.80 1.43
N VAL A 387 -5.83 10.46 2.59
CA VAL A 387 -5.66 11.41 3.70
C VAL A 387 -4.74 12.57 3.32
N PHE A 388 -3.65 12.31 2.61
CA PHE A 388 -2.76 13.36 2.15
C PHE A 388 -3.48 14.30 1.17
N ILE A 389 -4.13 13.76 0.15
CA ILE A 389 -4.68 14.59 -0.93
C ILE A 389 -5.95 15.34 -0.50
N ILE A 390 -6.73 14.82 0.46
CA ILE A 390 -7.86 15.53 1.09
C ILE A 390 -7.37 16.85 1.73
N VAL A 391 -6.17 16.86 2.28
CA VAL A 391 -5.57 18.05 2.89
C VAL A 391 -4.84 18.87 1.83
N ALA A 392 -3.95 18.26 1.07
CA ALA A 392 -3.06 18.96 0.14
C ALA A 392 -3.80 19.50 -1.09
N GLY A 393 -4.81 18.80 -1.61
CA GLY A 393 -5.54 19.20 -2.81
C GLY A 393 -6.28 20.52 -2.67
N PRO A 394 -7.21 20.68 -1.71
CA PRO A 394 -7.88 21.97 -1.49
C PRO A 394 -6.92 23.10 -1.11
N ILE A 395 -5.86 22.81 -0.33
CA ILE A 395 -4.84 23.82 -0.01
C ILE A 395 -4.11 24.27 -1.28
N GLN A 396 -3.80 23.35 -2.19
CA GLN A 396 -3.22 23.67 -3.50
C GLN A 396 -4.10 24.68 -4.27
N ASP A 397 -5.39 24.37 -4.40
CA ASP A 397 -6.32 25.18 -5.19
C ASP A 397 -6.53 26.56 -4.54
N LEU A 398 -6.73 26.61 -3.21
CA LEU A 398 -6.90 27.85 -2.47
C LEU A 398 -5.65 28.74 -2.55
N THR A 399 -4.45 28.17 -2.45
CA THR A 399 -3.21 28.94 -2.53
C THR A 399 -2.88 29.36 -3.95
N ALA A 400 -3.24 28.57 -4.97
CA ALA A 400 -3.16 28.99 -6.36
C ALA A 400 -4.09 30.18 -6.65
N ALA A 401 -5.32 30.15 -6.16
CA ALA A 401 -6.28 31.24 -6.32
C ALA A 401 -5.83 32.53 -5.61
N ALA A 402 -5.19 32.43 -4.43
CA ALA A 402 -4.78 33.56 -3.63
C ALA A 402 -3.45 34.21 -4.08
N PHE A 403 -2.48 33.40 -4.52
CA PHE A 403 -1.09 33.81 -4.73
C PHE A 403 -0.58 33.50 -6.17
N GLY A 404 -1.42 32.96 -7.02
CA GLY A 404 -1.10 32.61 -8.41
C GLY A 404 -0.85 31.10 -8.60
N ASP A 405 -1.17 30.64 -9.80
CA ASP A 405 -1.15 29.22 -10.20
C ASP A 405 0.17 28.48 -9.88
N PRO A 406 1.37 29.07 -10.04
CA PRO A 406 2.62 28.38 -9.71
C PRO A 406 2.83 28.10 -8.23
N VAL A 407 2.14 28.81 -7.32
CA VAL A 407 2.33 28.69 -5.86
C VAL A 407 1.59 27.49 -5.30
N GLY A 408 0.40 27.18 -5.82
CA GLY A 408 -0.45 26.11 -5.32
C GLY A 408 0.27 24.76 -5.16
N PRO A 409 0.82 24.18 -6.25
CA PRO A 409 1.52 22.87 -6.16
C PRO A 409 2.77 22.91 -5.27
N ARG A 410 3.49 24.05 -5.16
CA ARG A 410 4.62 24.19 -4.22
C ARG A 410 4.17 24.10 -2.78
N VAL A 411 3.05 24.73 -2.44
CA VAL A 411 2.48 24.65 -1.08
C VAL A 411 2.01 23.25 -0.78
N ALA A 412 1.41 22.54 -1.74
CA ALA A 412 1.04 21.14 -1.57
C ALA A 412 2.26 20.22 -1.32
N MET A 413 3.41 20.47 -1.95
CA MET A 413 4.67 19.80 -1.63
C MET A 413 5.16 20.12 -0.21
N ALA A 414 5.00 21.38 0.24
CA ALA A 414 5.31 21.75 1.62
C ALA A 414 4.41 21.04 2.64
N VAL A 415 3.12 20.83 2.33
CA VAL A 415 2.21 20.05 3.17
C VAL A 415 2.73 18.63 3.36
N ALA A 416 3.30 18.00 2.33
CA ALA A 416 3.92 16.68 2.46
C ALA A 416 5.11 16.71 3.45
N ALA A 417 5.93 17.76 3.46
CA ALA A 417 6.99 17.90 4.44
C ALA A 417 6.43 18.06 5.88
N VAL A 418 5.30 18.75 6.05
CA VAL A 418 4.60 18.85 7.34
C VAL A 418 4.09 17.48 7.81
N PHE A 419 3.58 16.65 6.90
CA PHE A 419 3.18 15.28 7.21
C PHE A 419 4.36 14.46 7.78
N LEU A 420 5.57 14.60 7.23
CA LEU A 420 6.78 13.97 7.79
C LEU A 420 7.11 14.49 9.19
N GLY A 421 6.92 15.79 9.43
CA GLY A 421 7.08 16.38 10.76
C GLY A 421 6.09 15.80 11.78
N ILE A 422 4.82 15.65 11.40
CA ILE A 422 3.79 15.02 12.25
C ILE A 422 4.15 13.55 12.50
N SER A 423 4.62 12.82 11.47
CA SER A 423 5.08 11.44 11.61
C SER A 423 6.22 11.34 12.63
N ALA A 424 7.21 12.22 12.56
CA ALA A 424 8.34 12.25 13.49
C ALA A 424 7.88 12.54 14.94
N LEU A 425 6.92 13.46 15.13
CA LEU A 425 6.33 13.76 16.44
C LEU A 425 5.51 12.57 16.97
N ALA A 426 4.69 11.94 16.13
CA ALA A 426 3.90 10.76 16.50
C ALA A 426 4.81 9.59 16.94
N LEU A 427 5.95 9.41 16.27
CA LEU A 427 6.91 8.35 16.59
C LEU A 427 7.48 8.48 18.02
N THR A 428 7.56 9.69 18.57
CA THR A 428 8.00 9.88 19.98
C THR A 428 7.07 9.25 20.99
N ARG A 429 5.80 8.99 20.63
CA ARG A 429 4.76 8.39 21.48
C ARG A 429 4.66 6.87 21.37
N VAL A 430 5.34 6.25 20.39
CA VAL A 430 5.40 4.78 20.25
C VAL A 430 6.44 4.25 21.23
N ASP A 431 6.07 3.34 22.15
CA ASP A 431 7.00 2.72 23.10
C ASP A 431 7.13 1.20 22.86
N PRO A 432 8.18 0.76 22.17
CA PRO A 432 8.41 -0.67 21.91
C PRO A 432 8.80 -1.48 23.17
N ARG A 433 9.20 -0.83 24.29
CA ARG A 433 9.64 -1.49 25.53
C ARG A 433 8.50 -1.82 26.48
N ARG A 434 7.33 -1.27 26.26
CA ARG A 434 6.15 -1.51 27.13
C ARG A 434 5.76 -2.99 27.21
N ARG A 435 6.10 -3.76 26.20
CA ARG A 435 5.80 -5.19 26.11
C ARG A 435 6.68 -6.04 27.04
N GLU A 436 7.98 -5.74 27.13
CA GLU A 436 8.90 -6.46 28.04
C GLU A 436 8.51 -6.31 29.50
N LEU A 437 7.91 -5.15 29.86
CA LEU A 437 7.44 -4.89 31.23
C LEU A 437 6.11 -5.59 31.55
N GLY A 438 5.23 -5.81 30.52
CA GLY A 438 3.96 -6.52 30.67
C GLY A 438 4.15 -8.02 30.86
N ASP A 439 5.03 -8.64 30.11
CA ASP A 439 5.36 -10.06 30.19
C ASP A 439 6.12 -10.40 31.49
N GLY A 440 6.96 -9.47 31.98
CA GLY A 440 7.66 -9.61 33.26
C GLY A 440 6.77 -9.49 34.51
N ALA A 441 5.68 -8.72 34.41
CA ALA A 441 4.75 -8.53 35.55
C ALA A 441 3.85 -9.74 35.77
N LEU A 442 3.58 -10.55 34.74
CA LEU A 442 2.78 -11.78 34.86
C LEU A 442 3.58 -12.98 35.37
N VAL A 443 4.91 -12.95 35.24
CA VAL A 443 5.82 -14.01 35.74
C VAL A 443 6.21 -13.78 37.20
N GLY A 444 6.08 -12.56 37.71
CA GLY A 444 6.46 -12.17 39.12
C GLY A 444 5.36 -12.31 40.15
N SER A 445 4.11 -12.64 39.81
CA SER A 445 2.98 -12.75 40.76
C SER A 445 2.64 -14.19 41.16
N GLY A 446 3.49 -15.15 40.84
CA GLY A 446 3.34 -16.60 41.11
C GLY A 446 4.43 -17.19 42.02
N ALA A 447 4.94 -16.42 43.05
CA ALA A 447 5.81 -16.94 44.08
C ALA A 447 5.22 -16.72 45.46
#